data_4f9385c85601b6d3ac425a01cff5855b
#
_entry.id   4f9385c85601b6d3ac425a01cff5855b
#
_cell.length_a   1.000
_cell.length_b   1.000
_cell.length_c   1.000
_cell.angle_alpha   90.00
_cell.angle_beta   90.00
_cell.angle_gamma   90.00
#
_symmetry.space_group_name_H-M   'P 1'
#
loop_
_entity.id
_entity.type
_entity.pdbx_description
1 polymer ?
#
loop_
_entity_poly.entity_id
_entity_poly.type
_entity_poly.pdbx_seq_one_letter_code
_entity_poly.pdbx_strand_id
1 'polypeptide(L)'
;EGFSVGISDMIPDKETTEKMKDIITKKKKEIDETMQEIHLNIFENMTGQSNKEHFEGKVNALLNETINQTGKIGLSTLDEKNRLTTMVNSGSKGKPTNISQMIACLGQQNVDGSRIPYGFTDRTLPHYHKYDDSAEARGFVENSFISGQTPQEFFFHAQGGREGLIDTAVKTSQTGYIQRKLIKAMEDLKVGYDYTVRDSSGSVVQYVYGDDAVNPIYMESQPLILMKLPFKKSEGQKEDIHDVFYYGSETDWKRVINHGRTLIRFKKVKDYQKQLDKSFKRIIEHRNYL
;
A
#
# COMPACT_ATOMS: atom_id res chain seq x y z
N GLU A 1 -3.01 25.86 -17.48
CA GLU A 1 -3.09 25.08 -18.73
C GLU A 1 -4.10 23.95 -18.58
N GLY A 2 -4.83 23.62 -19.67
CA GLY A 2 -5.82 22.54 -19.68
C GLY A 2 -5.16 21.15 -19.59
N PHE A 3 -5.93 20.19 -19.08
CA PHE A 3 -5.57 18.78 -19.02
C PHE A 3 -6.59 17.98 -19.83
N SER A 4 -6.12 17.22 -20.81
CA SER A 4 -6.97 16.32 -21.58
C SER A 4 -6.22 15.03 -21.92
N VAL A 5 -6.94 13.90 -21.91
CA VAL A 5 -6.45 12.58 -22.27
C VAL A 5 -7.44 11.97 -23.25
N GLY A 6 -6.96 11.52 -24.40
CA GLY A 6 -7.76 10.77 -25.38
C GLY A 6 -7.85 9.30 -25.01
N ILE A 7 -8.85 8.60 -25.55
CA ILE A 7 -8.96 7.14 -25.40
C ILE A 7 -7.73 6.45 -25.99
N SER A 8 -7.22 6.95 -27.12
CA SER A 8 -6.02 6.42 -27.77
C SER A 8 -4.78 6.42 -26.85
N ASP A 9 -4.70 7.37 -25.93
CA ASP A 9 -3.57 7.49 -25.01
C ASP A 9 -3.59 6.42 -23.90
N MET A 10 -4.70 5.69 -23.78
CA MET A 10 -4.95 4.69 -22.76
C MET A 10 -5.09 3.27 -23.31
N ILE A 11 -4.96 3.08 -24.62
CA ILE A 11 -5.02 1.76 -25.25
C ILE A 11 -3.63 1.13 -25.20
N PRO A 12 -3.44 0.00 -24.52
CA PRO A 12 -2.16 -0.71 -24.49
C PRO A 12 -1.92 -1.43 -25.82
N ASP A 13 -0.67 -1.75 -26.09
CA ASP A 13 -0.29 -2.56 -27.23
C ASP A 13 -0.91 -3.97 -27.17
N LYS A 14 -1.12 -4.59 -28.32
CA LYS A 14 -1.69 -5.94 -28.41
C LYS A 14 -0.90 -6.96 -27.60
N GLU A 15 0.43 -6.92 -27.70
CA GLU A 15 1.33 -7.81 -26.93
C GLU A 15 1.13 -7.65 -25.43
N THR A 16 1.00 -6.41 -24.96
CA THR A 16 0.75 -6.10 -23.54
C THR A 16 -0.61 -6.60 -23.09
N THR A 17 -1.62 -6.45 -23.95
CA THR A 17 -2.98 -6.94 -23.66
C THR A 17 -2.99 -8.47 -23.52
N GLU A 18 -2.26 -9.19 -24.38
CA GLU A 18 -2.12 -10.64 -24.28
C GLU A 18 -1.40 -11.05 -22.98
N LYS A 19 -0.28 -10.41 -22.64
CA LYS A 19 0.43 -10.66 -21.39
C LYS A 19 -0.45 -10.44 -20.15
N MET A 20 -1.28 -9.39 -20.14
CA MET A 20 -2.22 -9.14 -19.06
C MET A 20 -3.29 -10.23 -18.95
N LYS A 21 -3.84 -10.68 -20.08
CA LYS A 21 -4.80 -11.78 -20.12
C LYS A 21 -4.20 -13.10 -19.65
N ASP A 22 -2.97 -13.39 -20.01
CA ASP A 22 -2.26 -14.59 -19.57
C ASP A 22 -2.09 -14.62 -18.05
N ILE A 23 -1.74 -13.48 -17.44
CA ILE A 23 -1.62 -13.37 -15.99
C ILE A 23 -2.98 -13.59 -15.31
N ILE A 24 -4.04 -12.96 -15.81
CA ILE A 24 -5.40 -13.13 -15.27
C ILE A 24 -5.82 -14.61 -15.36
N THR A 25 -5.61 -15.24 -16.50
CA THR A 25 -5.96 -16.65 -16.73
C THR A 25 -5.16 -17.58 -15.80
N LYS A 26 -3.88 -17.31 -15.61
CA LYS A 26 -3.03 -18.08 -14.69
C LYS A 26 -3.53 -17.97 -13.26
N LYS A 27 -3.85 -16.75 -12.80
CA LYS A 27 -4.34 -16.53 -11.45
C LYS A 27 -5.73 -17.12 -11.19
N LYS A 28 -6.61 -17.11 -12.20
CA LYS A 28 -7.89 -17.84 -12.12
C LYS A 28 -7.69 -19.33 -11.92
N LYS A 29 -6.74 -19.94 -12.63
CA LYS A 29 -6.41 -21.37 -12.45
C LYS A 29 -5.87 -21.66 -11.04
N GLU A 30 -5.00 -20.82 -10.51
CA GLU A 30 -4.52 -20.96 -9.12
C GLU A 30 -5.67 -20.90 -8.10
N ILE A 31 -6.71 -20.09 -8.37
CA ILE A 31 -7.91 -20.03 -7.51
C ILE A 31 -8.76 -21.28 -7.65
N ASP A 32 -8.95 -21.78 -8.88
CA ASP A 32 -9.71 -23.00 -9.13
C ASP A 32 -9.03 -24.21 -8.48
N GLU A 33 -7.70 -24.29 -8.51
CA GLU A 33 -6.92 -25.30 -7.78
C GLU A 33 -7.15 -25.20 -6.26
N THR A 34 -7.10 -23.99 -5.72
CA THR A 34 -7.37 -23.75 -4.28
C THR A 34 -8.81 -24.12 -3.90
N MET A 35 -9.79 -23.88 -4.77
CA MET A 35 -11.17 -24.32 -4.56
C MET A 35 -11.28 -25.86 -4.53
N GLN A 36 -10.58 -26.54 -5.44
CA GLN A 36 -10.54 -28.00 -5.44
C GLN A 36 -9.90 -28.57 -4.16
N GLU A 37 -8.83 -27.94 -3.66
CA GLU A 37 -8.22 -28.31 -2.37
C GLU A 37 -9.22 -28.26 -1.22
N ILE A 38 -10.08 -27.25 -1.19
CA ILE A 38 -11.14 -27.13 -0.15
C ILE A 38 -12.22 -28.19 -0.33
N HIS A 39 -12.70 -28.41 -1.55
CA HIS A 39 -13.73 -29.41 -1.82
C HIS A 39 -13.25 -30.82 -1.50
N LEU A 40 -11.96 -31.09 -1.65
CA LEU A 40 -11.33 -32.39 -1.29
C LEU A 40 -10.94 -32.46 0.19
N ASN A 41 -11.16 -31.42 1.00
CA ASN A 41 -10.73 -31.32 2.40
C ASN A 41 -9.21 -31.51 2.62
N ILE A 42 -8.38 -31.13 1.62
CA ILE A 42 -6.92 -31.20 1.67
C ILE A 42 -6.33 -29.85 2.06
N PHE A 43 -7.15 -28.80 2.12
CA PHE A 43 -6.71 -27.43 2.38
C PHE A 43 -6.11 -27.29 3.79
N GLU A 44 -4.80 -26.99 3.84
CA GLU A 44 -4.07 -26.80 5.10
C GLU A 44 -4.30 -25.41 5.67
N ASN A 45 -4.77 -25.35 6.91
CA ASN A 45 -4.97 -24.10 7.64
C ASN A 45 -4.12 -24.08 8.91
N MET A 46 -3.06 -23.28 8.89
CA MET A 46 -2.15 -23.08 10.05
C MET A 46 -2.44 -21.80 10.84
N THR A 47 -3.49 -21.04 10.48
CA THR A 47 -3.71 -19.68 11.01
C THR A 47 -4.60 -19.59 12.24
N GLY A 48 -5.22 -20.70 12.66
CA GLY A 48 -6.21 -20.68 13.76
C GLY A 48 -7.55 -20.02 13.42
N GLN A 49 -7.73 -19.51 12.20
CA GLN A 49 -9.00 -19.01 11.66
C GLN A 49 -9.84 -20.18 11.12
N SER A 50 -11.12 -19.94 10.83
CA SER A 50 -11.93 -20.94 10.14
C SER A 50 -11.39 -21.17 8.71
N ASN A 51 -11.55 -22.38 8.18
CA ASN A 51 -11.10 -22.71 6.82
C ASN A 51 -11.74 -21.78 5.78
N LYS A 52 -12.97 -21.36 5.99
CA LYS A 52 -13.67 -20.43 5.11
C LYS A 52 -13.03 -19.03 5.13
N GLU A 53 -12.72 -18.49 6.29
CA GLU A 53 -12.08 -17.17 6.42
C GLU A 53 -10.67 -17.18 5.83
N HIS A 54 -9.90 -18.26 6.10
CA HIS A 54 -8.56 -18.39 5.54
C HIS A 54 -8.58 -18.49 4.00
N PHE A 55 -9.52 -19.27 3.45
CA PHE A 55 -9.74 -19.35 2.00
C PHE A 55 -10.10 -17.99 1.39
N GLU A 56 -11.09 -17.30 1.95
CA GLU A 56 -11.47 -15.96 1.44
C GLU A 56 -10.29 -14.98 1.48
N GLY A 57 -9.50 -15.01 2.56
CA GLY A 57 -8.29 -14.21 2.69
C GLY A 57 -7.23 -14.54 1.62
N LYS A 58 -6.97 -15.83 1.38
CA LYS A 58 -6.02 -16.32 0.36
C LYS A 58 -6.46 -15.91 -1.04
N VAL A 59 -7.73 -16.14 -1.38
CA VAL A 59 -8.27 -15.77 -2.71
C VAL A 59 -8.25 -14.27 -2.93
N ASN A 60 -8.66 -13.47 -1.93
CA ASN A 60 -8.56 -12.01 -2.02
C ASN A 60 -7.12 -11.52 -2.22
N ALA A 61 -6.15 -12.11 -1.55
CA ALA A 61 -4.74 -11.77 -1.72
C ALA A 61 -4.25 -12.07 -3.15
N LEU A 62 -4.59 -13.24 -3.70
CA LEU A 62 -4.24 -13.63 -5.07
C LEU A 62 -4.87 -12.69 -6.11
N LEU A 63 -6.15 -12.33 -5.93
CA LEU A 63 -6.86 -11.42 -6.84
C LEU A 63 -6.32 -10.00 -6.76
N ASN A 64 -5.95 -9.51 -5.58
CA ASN A 64 -5.31 -8.21 -5.42
C ASN A 64 -3.90 -8.18 -6.02
N GLU A 65 -3.15 -9.28 -5.92
CA GLU A 65 -1.86 -9.40 -6.57
C GLU A 65 -1.98 -9.30 -8.09
N THR A 66 -3.04 -9.88 -8.66
CA THR A 66 -3.33 -9.81 -10.11
C THR A 66 -3.45 -8.35 -10.58
N ILE A 67 -4.18 -7.52 -9.85
CA ILE A 67 -4.31 -6.08 -10.16
C ILE A 67 -2.96 -5.38 -10.13
N ASN A 68 -2.14 -5.69 -9.13
CA ASN A 68 -0.82 -5.09 -8.99
C ASN A 68 0.14 -5.51 -10.12
N GLN A 69 0.12 -6.78 -10.51
CA GLN A 69 0.96 -7.29 -11.59
C GLN A 69 0.53 -6.74 -12.96
N THR A 70 -0.76 -6.82 -13.28
CA THR A 70 -1.30 -6.28 -14.54
C THR A 70 -1.15 -4.76 -14.62
N GLY A 71 -1.32 -4.07 -13.48
CA GLY A 71 -1.16 -2.62 -13.41
C GLY A 71 0.28 -2.16 -13.65
N LYS A 72 1.28 -2.88 -13.15
CA LYS A 72 2.69 -2.58 -13.43
C LYS A 72 3.01 -2.72 -14.92
N ILE A 73 2.50 -3.77 -15.56
CA ILE A 73 2.69 -4.00 -17.00
C ILE A 73 1.98 -2.91 -17.81
N GLY A 74 0.73 -2.57 -17.46
CA GLY A 74 0.00 -1.50 -18.12
C GLY A 74 0.69 -0.14 -18.00
N LEU A 75 1.21 0.19 -16.83
CA LEU A 75 1.96 1.43 -16.62
C LEU A 75 3.26 1.51 -17.42
N SER A 76 3.98 0.39 -17.54
CA SER A 76 5.25 0.35 -18.30
C SER A 76 5.07 0.53 -19.81
N THR A 77 3.86 0.32 -20.31
CA THR A 77 3.54 0.43 -21.75
C THR A 77 3.08 1.83 -22.15
N LEU A 78 2.60 2.61 -21.19
CA LEU A 78 2.19 3.99 -21.47
C LEU A 78 3.38 4.90 -21.72
N ASP A 79 3.21 5.84 -22.65
CA ASP A 79 4.21 6.87 -22.93
C ASP A 79 4.50 7.68 -21.63
N GLU A 80 5.77 7.94 -21.37
CA GLU A 80 6.20 8.78 -20.24
C GLU A 80 5.60 10.20 -20.31
N LYS A 81 5.30 10.67 -21.52
CA LYS A 81 4.65 11.97 -21.76
C LYS A 81 3.13 11.96 -21.52
N ASN A 82 2.55 10.78 -21.28
CA ASN A 82 1.13 10.67 -20.95
C ASN A 82 0.84 11.46 -19.67
N ARG A 83 -0.15 12.33 -19.74
CA ARG A 83 -0.45 13.27 -18.64
C ARG A 83 -0.98 12.55 -17.38
N LEU A 84 -1.68 11.44 -17.53
CA LEU A 84 -2.09 10.61 -16.38
C LEU A 84 -0.90 9.97 -15.69
N THR A 85 0.04 9.40 -16.46
CA THR A 85 1.29 8.84 -15.95
C THR A 85 2.11 9.91 -15.23
N THR A 86 2.22 11.10 -15.83
CA THR A 86 2.90 12.25 -15.20
C THR A 86 2.25 12.65 -13.87
N MET A 87 0.91 12.70 -13.78
CA MET A 87 0.20 13.04 -12.54
C MET A 87 0.41 12.02 -11.44
N VAL A 88 0.36 10.74 -11.79
CA VAL A 88 0.56 9.64 -10.83
C VAL A 88 2.01 9.60 -10.35
N ASN A 89 2.99 9.72 -11.26
CA ASN A 89 4.41 9.68 -10.93
C ASN A 89 4.85 10.90 -10.10
N SER A 90 4.27 12.07 -10.35
CA SER A 90 4.53 13.27 -9.53
C SER A 90 3.87 13.22 -8.14
N GLY A 91 2.99 12.24 -7.89
CA GLY A 91 2.26 12.14 -6.63
C GLY A 91 1.20 13.23 -6.42
N SER A 92 0.90 14.03 -7.44
CA SER A 92 -0.05 15.14 -7.33
C SER A 92 -1.48 14.65 -7.18
N LYS A 93 -1.92 13.72 -8.03
CA LYS A 93 -3.27 13.14 -8.02
C LYS A 93 -3.29 11.78 -8.70
N GLY A 94 -4.17 10.91 -8.22
CA GLY A 94 -4.31 9.55 -8.73
C GLY A 94 -3.29 8.57 -8.14
N LYS A 95 -3.61 7.30 -8.27
CA LYS A 95 -2.75 6.17 -7.85
C LYS A 95 -2.48 5.27 -9.05
N PRO A 96 -1.40 4.46 -9.04
CA PRO A 96 -1.16 3.47 -10.08
C PRO A 96 -2.35 2.53 -10.32
N THR A 97 -3.10 2.20 -9.27
CA THR A 97 -4.32 1.39 -9.36
C THR A 97 -5.42 2.01 -10.21
N ASN A 98 -5.52 3.34 -10.26
CA ASN A 98 -6.51 4.00 -11.12
C ASN A 98 -6.19 3.79 -12.61
N ILE A 99 -4.91 3.87 -12.98
CA ILE A 99 -4.47 3.59 -14.36
C ILE A 99 -4.67 2.11 -14.68
N SER A 100 -4.32 1.21 -13.74
CA SER A 100 -4.56 -0.23 -13.89
C SER A 100 -6.03 -0.54 -14.18
N GLN A 101 -6.96 0.06 -13.46
CA GLN A 101 -8.39 -0.12 -13.67
C GLN A 101 -8.88 0.39 -15.03
N MET A 102 -8.27 1.43 -15.56
CA MET A 102 -8.60 1.96 -16.87
C MET A 102 -8.13 1.04 -18.00
N ILE A 103 -6.93 0.46 -17.88
CA ILE A 103 -6.22 -0.22 -18.98
C ILE A 103 -6.31 -1.74 -18.87
N ALA A 104 -6.10 -2.28 -17.66
CA ALA A 104 -5.91 -3.71 -17.45
C ALA A 104 -7.19 -4.41 -16.99
N CYS A 105 -7.54 -4.26 -15.73
CA CYS A 105 -8.76 -4.83 -15.14
C CYS A 105 -9.20 -4.04 -13.92
N LEU A 106 -10.50 -4.07 -13.61
CA LEU A 106 -11.01 -3.46 -12.39
C LEU A 106 -10.66 -4.28 -11.15
N GLY A 107 -10.59 -5.60 -11.28
CA GLY A 107 -10.22 -6.51 -10.21
C GLY A 107 -11.36 -6.92 -9.28
N GLN A 108 -11.02 -7.45 -8.11
CA GLN A 108 -11.99 -7.95 -7.15
C GLN A 108 -12.84 -6.83 -6.55
N GLN A 109 -14.16 -7.00 -6.61
CA GLN A 109 -15.14 -6.16 -5.93
C GLN A 109 -15.48 -6.80 -4.60
N ASN A 110 -15.40 -6.01 -3.53
CA ASN A 110 -15.67 -6.45 -2.17
C ASN A 110 -16.87 -5.70 -1.59
N VAL A 111 -17.60 -6.41 -0.73
CA VAL A 111 -18.69 -5.88 0.10
C VAL A 111 -18.46 -6.39 1.53
N ASP A 112 -18.52 -5.52 2.51
CA ASP A 112 -18.24 -5.82 3.93
C ASP A 112 -16.86 -6.49 4.13
N GLY A 113 -15.87 -6.08 3.34
CA GLY A 113 -14.50 -6.59 3.43
C GLY A 113 -14.27 -7.99 2.85
N SER A 114 -15.31 -8.65 2.32
CA SER A 114 -15.28 -9.97 1.70
C SER A 114 -15.71 -9.92 0.23
N ARG A 115 -15.50 -11.02 -0.51
CA ARG A 115 -16.02 -11.14 -1.88
C ARG A 115 -17.54 -11.02 -1.89
N ILE A 116 -18.12 -10.69 -3.04
CA ILE A 116 -19.56 -10.48 -3.19
C ILE A 116 -20.36 -11.60 -2.53
N PRO A 117 -21.25 -11.29 -1.58
CA PRO A 117 -22.06 -12.29 -0.88
C PRO A 117 -23.17 -12.88 -1.76
N TYR A 118 -23.70 -14.03 -1.37
CA TYR A 118 -24.85 -14.62 -2.03
C TYR A 118 -26.10 -13.79 -1.80
N GLY A 119 -26.55 -13.10 -2.83
CA GLY A 119 -27.83 -12.35 -2.82
C GLY A 119 -29.04 -13.20 -3.16
N PHE A 120 -28.83 -14.37 -3.77
CA PHE A 120 -29.84 -15.39 -4.07
C PHE A 120 -29.55 -16.66 -3.27
N THR A 121 -30.43 -17.63 -3.33
CA THR A 121 -30.22 -18.91 -2.65
C THR A 121 -28.97 -19.60 -3.22
N ASP A 122 -27.91 -19.65 -2.43
CA ASP A 122 -26.66 -20.32 -2.73
C ASP A 122 -25.90 -19.84 -3.97
N ARG A 123 -26.13 -18.61 -4.43
CA ARG A 123 -25.43 -17.96 -5.56
C ARG A 123 -25.53 -16.44 -5.50
N THR A 124 -24.62 -15.77 -6.19
CA THR A 124 -24.57 -14.30 -6.22
C THR A 124 -25.60 -13.70 -7.18
N LEU A 125 -25.74 -14.29 -8.36
CA LEU A 125 -26.67 -13.89 -9.40
C LEU A 125 -27.34 -15.12 -10.04
N PRO A 126 -28.53 -14.98 -10.67
CA PRO A 126 -29.17 -16.06 -11.40
C PRO A 126 -28.36 -16.63 -12.57
N HIS A 127 -27.36 -15.87 -13.05
CA HIS A 127 -26.48 -16.25 -14.16
C HIS A 127 -25.45 -17.34 -13.78
N TYR A 128 -25.18 -17.51 -12.48
CA TYR A 128 -24.21 -18.48 -11.96
C TYR A 128 -24.90 -19.70 -11.38
N HIS A 129 -24.16 -20.80 -11.32
CA HIS A 129 -24.63 -22.00 -10.66
C HIS A 129 -24.67 -21.85 -9.14
N LYS A 130 -25.44 -22.68 -8.46
CA LYS A 130 -25.42 -22.74 -7.01
C LYS A 130 -24.06 -23.22 -6.52
N TYR A 131 -23.61 -22.61 -5.42
CA TYR A 131 -22.31 -22.91 -4.78
C TYR A 131 -21.10 -22.62 -5.67
N ASP A 132 -21.26 -21.76 -6.67
CA ASP A 132 -20.15 -21.31 -7.50
C ASP A 132 -19.35 -20.24 -6.78
N ASP A 133 -18.14 -20.61 -6.30
CA ASP A 133 -17.20 -19.74 -5.63
C ASP A 133 -16.04 -19.27 -6.53
N SER A 134 -16.17 -19.46 -7.84
CA SER A 134 -15.20 -19.00 -8.84
C SER A 134 -14.96 -17.49 -8.73
N ALA A 135 -13.84 -17.03 -9.24
CA ALA A 135 -13.50 -15.61 -9.20
C ALA A 135 -14.58 -14.73 -9.83
N GLU A 136 -15.10 -15.14 -11.00
CA GLU A 136 -16.14 -14.40 -11.72
C GLU A 136 -17.47 -14.38 -10.97
N ALA A 137 -17.90 -15.52 -10.45
CA ALA A 137 -19.16 -15.63 -9.72
C ALA A 137 -19.17 -14.82 -8.43
N ARG A 138 -18.00 -14.59 -7.84
CA ARG A 138 -17.82 -13.87 -6.58
C ARG A 138 -17.30 -12.45 -6.75
N GLY A 139 -17.43 -11.87 -7.97
CA GLY A 139 -17.24 -10.44 -8.20
C GLY A 139 -15.85 -10.01 -8.65
N PHE A 140 -15.06 -10.90 -9.24
CA PHE A 140 -13.84 -10.50 -9.94
C PHE A 140 -14.19 -9.94 -11.32
N VAL A 141 -13.79 -8.70 -11.56
CA VAL A 141 -13.99 -7.99 -12.82
C VAL A 141 -12.70 -8.03 -13.62
N GLU A 142 -12.66 -8.84 -14.68
CA GLU A 142 -11.48 -9.00 -15.52
C GLU A 142 -11.35 -7.92 -16.59
N ASN A 143 -12.44 -7.28 -16.94
CA ASN A 143 -12.46 -6.21 -17.92
C ASN A 143 -12.04 -4.87 -17.31
N SER A 144 -11.48 -4.01 -18.15
CA SER A 144 -11.14 -2.62 -17.81
C SER A 144 -12.26 -1.64 -18.19
N PHE A 145 -12.14 -0.39 -17.77
CA PHE A 145 -13.07 0.65 -18.23
C PHE A 145 -12.99 0.88 -19.75
N ILE A 146 -11.79 0.75 -20.35
CA ILE A 146 -11.60 0.93 -21.80
C ILE A 146 -12.15 -0.26 -22.59
N SER A 147 -11.96 -1.48 -22.12
CA SER A 147 -12.49 -2.68 -22.78
C SER A 147 -14.01 -2.81 -22.65
N GLY A 148 -14.57 -2.22 -21.60
CA GLY A 148 -16.00 -2.31 -21.26
C GLY A 148 -16.31 -3.54 -20.42
N GLN A 149 -17.25 -3.39 -19.48
CA GLN A 149 -17.68 -4.43 -18.55
C GLN A 149 -18.84 -5.25 -19.09
N THR A 150 -18.91 -6.52 -18.71
CA THR A 150 -20.12 -7.32 -18.90
C THR A 150 -21.23 -6.84 -17.94
N PRO A 151 -22.52 -7.16 -18.21
CA PRO A 151 -23.62 -6.76 -17.32
C PRO A 151 -23.45 -7.26 -15.87
N GLN A 152 -22.91 -8.47 -15.68
CA GLN A 152 -22.65 -9.06 -14.38
C GLN A 152 -21.52 -8.32 -13.65
N GLU A 153 -20.42 -8.07 -14.35
CA GLU A 153 -19.28 -7.30 -13.80
C GLU A 153 -19.70 -5.88 -13.41
N PHE A 154 -20.50 -5.23 -14.25
CA PHE A 154 -21.04 -3.91 -13.94
C PHE A 154 -21.90 -3.93 -12.68
N PHE A 155 -22.75 -4.95 -12.51
CA PHE A 155 -23.57 -5.07 -11.31
C PHE A 155 -22.72 -5.24 -10.05
N PHE A 156 -21.71 -6.09 -10.07
CA PHE A 156 -20.78 -6.27 -8.95
C PHE A 156 -19.99 -5.00 -8.65
N HIS A 157 -19.53 -4.32 -9.69
CA HIS A 157 -18.84 -3.03 -9.52
C HIS A 157 -19.76 -1.97 -8.91
N ALA A 158 -21.02 -1.94 -9.33
CA ALA A 158 -22.02 -1.03 -8.75
C ALA A 158 -22.32 -1.35 -7.27
N GLN A 159 -22.34 -2.63 -6.88
CA GLN A 159 -22.50 -3.03 -5.47
C GLN A 159 -21.34 -2.53 -4.60
N GLY A 160 -20.10 -2.81 -5.01
CA GLY A 160 -18.91 -2.34 -4.28
C GLY A 160 -18.81 -0.82 -4.25
N GLY A 161 -19.12 -0.15 -5.36
CA GLY A 161 -19.17 1.32 -5.42
C GLY A 161 -20.24 1.91 -4.51
N ARG A 162 -21.42 1.30 -4.42
CA ARG A 162 -22.52 1.73 -3.53
C ARG A 162 -22.11 1.64 -2.06
N GLU A 163 -21.48 0.56 -1.66
CA GLU A 163 -20.94 0.41 -0.30
C GLU A 163 -19.94 1.52 0.03
N GLY A 164 -18.97 1.76 -0.87
CA GLY A 164 -18.00 2.84 -0.68
C GLY A 164 -18.62 4.22 -0.52
N LEU A 165 -19.69 4.53 -1.26
CA LEU A 165 -20.43 5.79 -1.13
C LEU A 165 -21.14 5.90 0.22
N ILE A 166 -21.81 4.84 0.66
CA ILE A 166 -22.52 4.80 1.95
C ILE A 166 -21.50 4.92 3.09
N ASP A 167 -20.41 4.17 3.03
CA ASP A 167 -19.34 4.18 4.04
C ASP A 167 -18.73 5.59 4.18
N THR A 168 -18.44 6.26 3.07
CA THR A 168 -17.96 7.64 3.07
C THR A 168 -18.95 8.59 3.75
N ALA A 169 -20.24 8.49 3.44
CA ALA A 169 -21.26 9.35 4.02
C ALA A 169 -21.41 9.14 5.54
N VAL A 170 -21.39 7.89 6.00
CA VAL A 170 -21.50 7.54 7.42
C VAL A 170 -20.25 7.95 8.20
N LYS A 171 -19.07 7.65 7.67
CA LYS A 171 -17.79 8.01 8.31
C LYS A 171 -17.61 9.50 8.47
N THR A 172 -18.07 10.32 7.55
CA THR A 172 -17.98 11.79 7.63
C THR A 172 -18.69 12.31 8.87
N SER A 173 -19.90 11.86 9.12
CA SER A 173 -20.68 12.27 10.32
C SER A 173 -20.02 11.77 11.62
N GLN A 174 -19.64 10.50 11.67
CA GLN A 174 -19.02 9.89 12.86
C GLN A 174 -17.68 10.54 13.21
N THR A 175 -16.80 10.73 12.21
CA THR A 175 -15.49 11.36 12.43
C THR A 175 -15.63 12.83 12.83
N GLY A 176 -16.58 13.57 12.28
CA GLY A 176 -16.87 14.94 12.69
C GLY A 176 -17.31 15.01 14.16
N TYR A 177 -18.15 14.09 14.61
CA TYR A 177 -18.55 14.02 16.01
C TYR A 177 -17.40 13.65 16.96
N ILE A 178 -16.56 12.69 16.57
CA ILE A 178 -15.36 12.32 17.33
C ILE A 178 -14.38 13.50 17.41
N GLN A 179 -14.13 14.19 16.28
CA GLN A 179 -13.29 15.37 16.23
C GLN A 179 -13.78 16.46 17.20
N ARG A 180 -15.09 16.75 17.17
CA ARG A 180 -15.68 17.72 18.10
C ARG A 180 -15.46 17.34 19.58
N LYS A 181 -15.66 16.07 19.93
CA LYS A 181 -15.43 15.57 21.29
C LYS A 181 -13.98 15.75 21.71
N LEU A 182 -13.03 15.36 20.85
CA LEU A 182 -11.60 15.47 21.13
C LEU A 182 -11.18 16.93 21.30
N ILE A 183 -11.62 17.82 20.41
CA ILE A 183 -11.31 19.25 20.52
C ILE A 183 -11.87 19.83 21.82
N LYS A 184 -13.14 19.52 22.15
CA LYS A 184 -13.75 20.00 23.38
C LYS A 184 -13.09 19.48 24.66
N ALA A 185 -12.59 18.24 24.62
CA ALA A 185 -11.85 17.65 25.75
C ALA A 185 -10.46 18.28 25.95
N MET A 186 -9.87 18.83 24.88
CA MET A 186 -8.49 19.33 24.91
C MET A 186 -8.38 20.85 24.79
N GLU A 187 -9.48 21.59 24.60
CA GLU A 187 -9.41 23.04 24.35
C GLU A 187 -8.77 23.84 25.47
N ASP A 188 -8.85 23.36 26.71
CA ASP A 188 -8.33 24.00 27.90
C ASP A 188 -6.90 23.56 28.27
N LEU A 189 -6.38 22.52 27.59
CA LEU A 189 -5.08 21.96 27.93
C LEU A 189 -3.93 22.85 27.43
N LYS A 190 -3.01 23.18 28.31
CA LYS A 190 -1.80 23.98 28.01
C LYS A 190 -0.56 23.32 28.57
N VAL A 191 0.53 23.40 27.83
CA VAL A 191 1.85 23.00 28.30
C VAL A 191 2.45 24.16 29.11
N GLY A 192 2.79 23.91 30.38
CA GLY A 192 3.47 24.86 31.22
C GLY A 192 4.99 24.96 30.95
N TYR A 193 5.65 25.98 31.49
CA TYR A 193 7.10 26.12 31.38
C TYR A 193 7.90 25.00 32.09
N ASP A 194 7.22 24.28 33.00
CA ASP A 194 7.74 23.09 33.69
C ASP A 194 7.52 21.80 32.91
N TYR A 195 7.09 21.90 31.64
CA TYR A 195 6.73 20.80 30.76
C TYR A 195 5.54 19.95 31.21
N THR A 196 4.82 20.33 32.29
CA THR A 196 3.56 19.71 32.67
C THR A 196 2.43 20.17 31.74
N VAL A 197 1.48 19.28 31.47
CA VAL A 197 0.22 19.64 30.78
C VAL A 197 -0.86 19.88 31.85
N ARG A 198 -1.48 21.05 31.84
CA ARG A 198 -2.49 21.45 32.81
C ARG A 198 -3.78 21.90 32.14
N ASP A 199 -4.88 21.71 32.83
CA ASP A 199 -6.18 22.22 32.44
C ASP A 199 -6.38 23.69 32.92
N SER A 200 -7.56 24.28 32.65
CA SER A 200 -7.91 25.65 33.08
C SER A 200 -7.97 25.82 34.59
N SER A 201 -8.18 24.75 35.34
CA SER A 201 -8.20 24.76 36.81
C SER A 201 -6.80 24.66 37.45
N GLY A 202 -5.76 24.45 36.63
CA GLY A 202 -4.37 24.24 37.08
C GLY A 202 -4.05 22.79 37.46
N SER A 203 -5.00 21.88 37.35
CA SER A 203 -4.77 20.45 37.62
C SER A 203 -3.85 19.83 36.58
N VAL A 204 -2.92 18.99 37.03
CA VAL A 204 -1.95 18.33 36.17
C VAL A 204 -2.62 17.13 35.49
N VAL A 205 -2.71 17.19 34.17
CA VAL A 205 -3.22 16.12 33.32
C VAL A 205 -2.12 15.16 32.89
N GLN A 206 -0.94 15.70 32.57
CA GLN A 206 0.25 14.95 32.24
C GLN A 206 1.48 15.60 32.86
N TYR A 207 2.35 14.83 33.47
CA TYR A 207 3.55 15.36 34.14
C TYR A 207 4.62 15.83 33.17
N VAL A 208 4.76 15.15 32.03
CA VAL A 208 5.70 15.53 30.97
C VAL A 208 4.97 15.44 29.64
N TYR A 209 4.92 16.53 28.90
CA TYR A 209 4.28 16.55 27.58
C TYR A 209 4.83 15.45 26.67
N GLY A 210 3.97 14.55 26.19
CA GLY A 210 4.35 13.46 25.29
C GLY A 210 5.31 12.42 25.89
N ASP A 211 5.54 12.43 27.22
CA ASP A 211 6.52 11.65 27.98
C ASP A 211 8.00 11.93 27.64
N ASP A 212 8.26 12.70 26.58
CA ASP A 212 9.59 13.06 26.09
C ASP A 212 9.87 14.57 26.11
N ALA A 213 8.88 15.40 26.40
CA ALA A 213 8.91 16.87 26.35
C ALA A 213 9.28 17.45 24.97
N VAL A 214 9.14 16.68 23.89
CA VAL A 214 9.50 17.10 22.54
C VAL A 214 8.33 17.81 21.85
N ASN A 215 8.60 18.97 21.26
CA ASN A 215 7.59 19.66 20.45
C ASN A 215 7.50 19.03 19.06
N PRO A 216 6.36 18.39 18.68
CA PRO A 216 6.23 17.68 17.42
C PRO A 216 6.32 18.58 16.19
N ILE A 217 6.18 19.91 16.32
CA ILE A 217 6.35 20.85 15.20
C ILE A 217 7.78 20.83 14.68
N TYR A 218 8.76 20.56 15.54
CA TYR A 218 10.17 20.51 15.17
C TYR A 218 10.69 19.08 14.94
N MET A 219 9.82 18.08 14.99
CA MET A 219 10.19 16.68 14.70
C MET A 219 10.13 16.41 13.20
N GLU A 220 11.24 15.93 12.67
CA GLU A 220 11.30 15.41 11.30
C GLU A 220 11.46 13.87 11.33
N SER A 221 10.58 13.16 10.65
CA SER A 221 10.73 11.72 10.40
C SER A 221 11.75 11.50 9.30
N GLN A 222 12.95 11.04 9.65
CA GLN A 222 13.95 10.62 8.67
C GLN A 222 13.99 9.10 8.57
N PRO A 223 13.72 8.53 7.38
CA PRO A 223 13.86 7.09 7.18
C PRO A 223 15.35 6.71 7.27
N LEU A 224 15.69 5.87 8.23
CA LEU A 224 17.03 5.30 8.34
C LEU A 224 17.20 4.18 7.28
N ILE A 225 17.35 4.58 6.02
CA ILE A 225 17.44 3.67 4.88
C ILE A 225 18.58 2.67 5.08
N LEU A 226 19.69 3.10 5.66
CA LEU A 226 20.85 2.28 5.92
C LEU A 226 20.59 1.13 6.89
N MET A 227 19.64 1.28 7.82
CA MET A 227 19.26 0.20 8.75
C MET A 227 18.37 -0.87 8.12
N LYS A 228 17.74 -0.58 6.98
CA LYS A 228 16.91 -1.53 6.23
C LYS A 228 17.69 -2.36 5.22
N LEU A 229 18.96 -2.00 4.97
CA LEU A 229 19.78 -2.72 4.01
C LEU A 229 20.33 -4.01 4.63
N PRO A 230 20.31 -5.13 3.91
CA PRO A 230 20.85 -6.39 4.41
C PRO A 230 22.36 -6.28 4.71
N PHE A 231 22.83 -6.98 5.77
CA PHE A 231 24.18 -6.84 6.27
C PHE A 231 25.25 -7.53 5.37
N LYS A 232 24.89 -8.64 4.74
CA LYS A 232 25.77 -9.40 3.86
C LYS A 232 25.03 -9.88 2.62
N LYS A 233 25.72 -9.83 1.49
CA LYS A 233 25.32 -10.50 0.27
C LYS A 233 25.70 -11.97 0.39
N SER A 234 24.80 -12.89 0.05
CA SER A 234 25.15 -14.29 -0.09
C SER A 234 26.12 -14.46 -1.26
N GLU A 235 27.22 -15.18 -1.04
CA GLU A 235 28.20 -15.47 -2.10
C GLU A 235 27.51 -16.13 -3.29
N GLY A 236 27.59 -15.50 -4.47
CA GLY A 236 27.06 -16.04 -5.73
C GLY A 236 25.98 -15.23 -6.44
N GLN A 237 25.46 -14.14 -5.87
CA GLN A 237 24.53 -13.26 -6.59
C GLN A 237 25.26 -12.22 -7.45
N LYS A 238 24.83 -12.08 -8.71
CA LYS A 238 25.35 -11.06 -9.64
C LYS A 238 25.00 -9.65 -9.13
N GLU A 239 25.93 -8.71 -9.34
CA GLU A 239 25.73 -7.30 -8.99
C GLU A 239 24.64 -6.68 -9.86
N ASP A 240 23.49 -6.37 -9.27
CA ASP A 240 22.49 -5.49 -9.85
C ASP A 240 22.75 -4.04 -9.44
N ILE A 241 22.27 -3.07 -10.25
CA ILE A 241 22.44 -1.63 -10.00
C ILE A 241 21.91 -1.22 -8.60
N HIS A 242 20.94 -1.95 -8.05
CA HIS A 242 20.46 -1.78 -6.67
C HIS A 242 21.50 -2.19 -5.60
N ASP A 243 22.47 -3.01 -5.95
CA ASP A 243 23.53 -3.47 -5.04
C ASP A 243 24.55 -2.37 -4.70
N VAL A 244 24.58 -1.28 -5.47
CA VAL A 244 25.42 -0.10 -5.18
C VAL A 244 25.12 0.51 -3.82
N PHE A 245 23.90 0.32 -3.31
CA PHE A 245 23.48 0.77 -1.99
C PHE A 245 23.64 -0.28 -0.89
N TYR A 246 24.25 -1.41 -1.20
CA TYR A 246 24.52 -2.46 -0.22
C TYR A 246 25.85 -2.19 0.49
N TYR A 247 25.75 -1.73 1.72
CA TYR A 247 26.91 -1.39 2.54
C TYR A 247 27.22 -2.52 3.52
N GLY A 248 27.94 -3.55 3.06
CA GLY A 248 28.35 -4.68 3.87
C GLY A 248 29.66 -4.47 4.62
N SER A 249 30.51 -3.51 4.21
CA SER A 249 31.82 -3.27 4.77
C SER A 249 31.98 -1.89 5.42
N GLU A 250 32.94 -1.76 6.35
CA GLU A 250 33.29 -0.48 6.98
C GLU A 250 33.74 0.58 5.96
N THR A 251 34.33 0.16 4.87
CA THR A 251 34.79 1.03 3.76
C THR A 251 33.60 1.69 3.05
N ASP A 252 32.50 0.98 2.86
CA ASP A 252 31.32 1.51 2.18
C ASP A 252 30.59 2.51 3.07
N TRP A 253 30.52 2.25 4.36
CA TRP A 253 30.00 3.22 5.33
C TRP A 253 30.83 4.51 5.37
N LYS A 254 32.17 4.39 5.29
CA LYS A 254 33.05 5.56 5.20
C LYS A 254 32.80 6.36 3.93
N ARG A 255 32.48 5.72 2.79
CA ARG A 255 32.10 6.41 1.55
C ARG A 255 30.80 7.21 1.71
N VAL A 256 29.75 6.62 2.31
CA VAL A 256 28.47 7.30 2.56
C VAL A 256 28.66 8.54 3.44
N ILE A 257 29.43 8.41 4.52
CA ILE A 257 29.69 9.52 5.42
C ILE A 257 30.52 10.60 4.73
N ASN A 258 31.53 10.23 3.93
CA ASN A 258 32.32 11.19 3.17
C ASN A 258 31.48 11.91 2.12
N HIS A 259 30.54 11.22 1.47
CA HIS A 259 29.61 11.86 0.54
C HIS A 259 28.66 12.83 1.28
N GLY A 260 28.12 12.46 2.43
CA GLY A 260 27.37 13.36 3.30
C GLY A 260 28.17 14.60 3.74
N ARG A 261 29.46 14.42 4.06
CA ARG A 261 30.36 15.51 4.42
C ARG A 261 30.61 16.51 3.27
N THR A 262 30.63 16.06 2.02
CA THR A 262 30.77 16.94 0.86
C THR A 262 29.51 17.73 0.57
N LEU A 263 28.35 17.19 0.85
CA LEU A 263 27.06 17.88 0.69
C LEU A 263 26.82 18.92 1.78
N ILE A 264 27.29 18.68 3.02
CA ILE A 264 27.14 19.60 4.13
C ILE A 264 28.40 20.48 4.20
N ARG A 265 28.29 21.76 3.83
CA ARG A 265 29.37 22.74 3.83
C ARG A 265 29.92 23.09 5.24
N PHE A 266 29.89 22.20 6.21
CA PHE A 266 30.38 22.41 7.57
C PHE A 266 31.88 22.12 7.75
N LYS A 267 32.72 22.65 6.88
CA LYS A 267 34.17 22.43 6.94
C LYS A 267 34.89 23.11 8.13
N LYS A 268 34.23 23.85 9.00
CA LYS A 268 34.90 24.70 10.01
C LYS A 268 34.76 24.29 11.48
N VAL A 269 34.05 23.22 11.83
CA VAL A 269 33.87 22.80 13.23
C VAL A 269 34.76 21.59 13.52
N LYS A 270 35.87 21.80 14.26
CA LYS A 270 36.82 20.73 14.62
C LYS A 270 36.22 19.55 15.38
N ASP A 271 35.17 19.77 16.18
CA ASP A 271 34.51 18.69 16.94
C ASP A 271 33.45 17.92 16.13
N TYR A 272 33.05 18.42 14.98
CA TYR A 272 32.04 17.77 14.17
C TYR A 272 32.47 16.43 13.60
N GLN A 273 33.73 16.28 13.23
CA GLN A 273 34.29 15.00 12.77
C GLN A 273 34.26 13.93 13.86
N LYS A 274 34.61 14.28 15.11
CA LYS A 274 34.53 13.35 16.24
C LYS A 274 33.09 12.92 16.53
N GLN A 275 32.14 13.85 16.42
CA GLN A 275 30.71 13.54 16.62
C GLN A 275 30.17 12.65 15.50
N LEU A 276 30.57 12.88 14.24
CA LEU A 276 30.21 12.02 13.11
C LEU A 276 30.77 10.60 13.27
N ASP A 277 32.04 10.48 13.66
CA ASP A 277 32.67 9.17 13.86
C ASP A 277 32.04 8.43 15.05
N LYS A 278 31.62 9.14 16.10
CA LYS A 278 30.87 8.57 17.22
C LYS A 278 29.46 8.11 16.80
N SER A 279 28.76 8.93 16.02
CA SER A 279 27.45 8.58 15.49
C SER A 279 27.52 7.39 14.52
N PHE A 280 28.56 7.33 13.71
CA PHE A 280 28.84 6.19 12.82
C PHE A 280 29.04 4.89 13.59
N LYS A 281 29.87 4.90 14.63
CA LYS A 281 30.05 3.73 15.49
C LYS A 281 28.73 3.27 16.13
N ARG A 282 27.93 4.20 16.62
CA ARG A 282 26.61 3.88 17.16
C ARG A 282 25.66 3.26 16.14
N ILE A 283 25.66 3.74 14.89
CA ILE A 283 24.83 3.17 13.83
C ILE A 283 25.26 1.73 13.52
N ILE A 284 26.59 1.47 13.48
CA ILE A 284 27.11 0.12 13.28
C ILE A 284 26.74 -0.80 14.46
N GLU A 285 26.90 -0.32 15.69
CA GLU A 285 26.54 -1.07 16.89
C GLU A 285 25.04 -1.43 16.90
N HIS A 286 24.15 -0.45 16.64
CA HIS A 286 22.71 -0.68 16.56
C HIS A 286 22.34 -1.64 15.43
N ARG A 287 22.98 -1.55 14.30
CA ARG A 287 22.76 -2.47 13.18
C ARG A 287 23.22 -3.91 13.51
N ASN A 288 24.31 -4.07 14.24
CA ASN A 288 24.80 -5.39 14.65
C ASN A 288 23.93 -6.02 15.75
N TYR A 289 23.14 -5.19 16.47
CA TYR A 289 22.21 -5.63 17.50
C TYR A 289 20.86 -6.08 16.93
N LEU A 290 20.44 -5.53 15.78
CA LEU A 290 19.22 -5.91 15.04
C LEU A 290 19.48 -7.09 14.10
#